data_7813376c12bd1233261a3e5e1dc813a3
#
_entry.id   7813376c12bd1233261a3e5e1dc813a3
#
_cell.length_a   1.000
_cell.length_b   1.000
_cell.length_c   1.000
_cell.angle_alpha   90.00
_cell.angle_beta   90.00
_cell.angle_gamma   90.00
#
_symmetry.space_group_name_H-M   'P 1'
#
loop_
_entity.id
_entity.type
_entity.pdbx_description
1 polymer ?
#
loop_
_entity_poly.entity_id
_entity_poly.type
_entity_poly.pdbx_seq_one_letter_code
_entity_poly.pdbx_strand_id
1 'polypeptide(L)'
;MSRTKVLESLVDGRATREGTQQFRKRFANAQPDHFYRPLVDGAVVSSLGLGTYLGECDDAEDARYTATVIAALDKGVNILDTAINYRCQRSERAIGEALHTVISGGDIKREEVVVCTKGGYIPLERTPPATKEGYRGFLHSEYYGPGIMGPDDVVSGGHCLTPRYLDDQIERSKKNLGLASIDIYYLHNPEQQLDVLPRPEFLDVMRAAFTTLENQVRRGVIGNYGCATWNGFRVPPENRNHLNLEELLSVAREVGGEHHHFRVIQLPVNLAMTEAVRTPTQKIGSDRVPFLEAAHRLGVSVVGSATLVHSQLTRSLPEQLHSAFPGFSSDARRAIAFAQSLPIAAALVGMKSVPHLEENLECPKTS
;
A
#
# COMPACT_ATOMS: atom_id res chain seq x y z
N MET A 1 14.25 -24.13 -15.35
CA MET A 1 13.91 -22.90 -16.08
C MET A 1 12.39 -22.72 -16.02
N SER A 2 11.89 -22.09 -14.98
CA SER A 2 10.45 -21.74 -14.86
C SER A 2 10.17 -20.57 -15.81
N ARG A 3 9.40 -20.82 -16.86
CA ARG A 3 8.83 -19.77 -17.69
C ARG A 3 7.73 -19.10 -16.85
N THR A 4 7.99 -17.90 -16.32
CA THR A 4 6.90 -17.02 -15.86
C THR A 4 5.97 -16.87 -17.05
N LYS A 5 4.75 -17.42 -16.96
CA LYS A 5 3.71 -17.19 -17.96
C LYS A 5 3.46 -15.67 -18.01
N VAL A 6 3.84 -15.03 -19.08
CA VAL A 6 3.35 -13.70 -19.40
C VAL A 6 1.86 -13.88 -19.58
N LEU A 7 1.05 -13.23 -18.75
CA LEU A 7 -0.41 -13.27 -18.87
C LEU A 7 -0.77 -12.71 -20.24
N GLU A 8 -1.42 -13.50 -21.07
CA GLU A 8 -1.68 -13.16 -22.48
C GLU A 8 -2.64 -11.97 -22.64
N SER A 9 -3.42 -11.65 -21.60
CA SER A 9 -4.30 -10.47 -21.55
C SER A 9 -4.38 -9.93 -20.12
N LEU A 10 -4.47 -8.60 -20.01
CA LEU A 10 -4.74 -7.94 -18.73
C LEU A 10 -6.19 -8.13 -18.34
N VAL A 11 -6.45 -8.34 -17.05
CA VAL A 11 -7.82 -8.40 -16.50
C VAL A 11 -8.40 -7.00 -16.48
N ASP A 12 -9.53 -6.80 -17.15
CA ASP A 12 -10.24 -5.52 -17.20
C ASP A 12 -10.98 -5.20 -15.90
N GLY A 13 -11.25 -3.92 -15.71
CA GLY A 13 -12.02 -3.41 -14.58
C GLY A 13 -11.17 -3.08 -13.36
N ARG A 14 -11.85 -2.62 -12.32
CA ARG A 14 -11.29 -2.26 -11.01
C ARG A 14 -12.32 -2.47 -9.92
N ALA A 15 -11.93 -2.36 -8.65
CA ALA A 15 -12.84 -2.38 -7.52
C ALA A 15 -13.94 -1.33 -7.67
N THR A 16 -15.17 -1.74 -7.36
CA THR A 16 -16.33 -0.85 -7.33
C THR A 16 -17.00 -0.90 -5.96
N ARG A 17 -17.79 0.11 -5.65
CA ARG A 17 -18.61 0.12 -4.43
C ARG A 17 -19.54 -1.09 -4.39
N GLU A 18 -20.21 -1.38 -5.50
CA GLU A 18 -21.16 -2.48 -5.64
C GLU A 18 -20.46 -3.83 -5.54
N GLY A 19 -19.33 -4.02 -6.24
CA GLY A 19 -18.57 -5.26 -6.22
C GLY A 19 -18.03 -5.57 -4.82
N THR A 20 -17.39 -4.59 -4.17
CA THR A 20 -16.84 -4.78 -2.82
C THR A 20 -17.93 -4.99 -1.76
N GLN A 21 -19.13 -4.39 -1.93
CA GLN A 21 -20.27 -4.69 -1.08
C GLN A 21 -20.82 -6.09 -1.31
N GLN A 22 -20.83 -6.60 -2.55
CA GLN A 22 -21.22 -7.99 -2.83
C GLN A 22 -20.23 -8.97 -2.20
N PHE A 23 -18.93 -8.68 -2.29
CA PHE A 23 -17.91 -9.45 -1.61
C PHE A 23 -18.17 -9.52 -0.09
N ARG A 24 -18.36 -8.37 0.57
CA ARG A 24 -18.72 -8.32 2.00
C ARG A 24 -19.91 -9.22 2.34
N LYS A 25 -20.98 -9.20 1.53
CA LYS A 25 -22.20 -9.98 1.79
C LYS A 25 -21.94 -11.49 1.79
N ARG A 26 -20.99 -11.98 0.98
CA ARG A 26 -20.62 -13.41 0.97
C ARG A 26 -20.04 -13.88 2.30
N PHE A 27 -19.39 -12.98 3.03
CA PHE A 27 -18.72 -13.29 4.30
C PHE A 27 -19.47 -12.76 5.53
N ALA A 28 -20.70 -12.28 5.40
CA ALA A 28 -21.49 -11.70 6.50
C ALA A 28 -21.70 -12.64 7.70
N ASN A 29 -21.72 -13.96 7.47
CA ASN A 29 -21.85 -14.97 8.53
C ASN A 29 -20.48 -15.44 9.09
N ALA A 30 -19.39 -15.19 8.37
CA ALA A 30 -18.04 -15.64 8.74
C ALA A 30 -17.21 -14.54 9.39
N GLN A 31 -17.53 -13.28 9.12
CA GLN A 31 -16.79 -12.12 9.61
C GLN A 31 -17.73 -11.18 10.39
N PRO A 32 -17.26 -10.54 11.47
CA PRO A 32 -18.07 -9.60 12.24
C PRO A 32 -18.39 -8.34 11.40
N ASP A 33 -19.49 -7.66 11.70
CA ASP A 33 -19.97 -6.49 10.93
C ASP A 33 -18.91 -5.38 10.78
N HIS A 34 -18.10 -5.17 11.81
CA HIS A 34 -17.04 -4.15 11.82
C HIS A 34 -15.77 -4.55 11.06
N PHE A 35 -15.72 -5.80 10.53
CA PHE A 35 -14.57 -6.28 9.76
C PHE A 35 -14.42 -5.56 8.42
N TYR A 36 -15.51 -5.07 7.86
CA TYR A 36 -15.47 -4.33 6.60
C TYR A 36 -15.70 -2.84 6.81
N ARG A 37 -14.85 -2.01 6.19
CA ARG A 37 -14.83 -0.56 6.35
C ARG A 37 -14.83 0.17 5.02
N PRO A 38 -15.52 1.31 4.92
CA PRO A 38 -15.53 2.07 3.69
C PRO A 38 -14.21 2.85 3.50
N LEU A 39 -13.78 2.95 2.26
CA LEU A 39 -12.90 4.01 1.77
C LEU A 39 -13.73 5.26 1.43
N VAL A 40 -13.07 6.40 1.27
CA VAL A 40 -13.78 7.68 0.98
C VAL A 40 -14.50 7.68 -0.37
N ASP A 41 -14.11 6.83 -1.31
CA ASP A 41 -14.79 6.63 -2.60
C ASP A 41 -16.00 5.67 -2.53
N GLY A 42 -16.23 5.09 -1.35
CA GLY A 42 -17.33 4.19 -1.07
C GLY A 42 -17.04 2.70 -1.33
N ALA A 43 -15.88 2.35 -1.86
CA ALA A 43 -15.45 0.94 -1.89
C ALA A 43 -15.27 0.41 -0.46
N VAL A 44 -15.59 -0.86 -0.25
CA VAL A 44 -15.56 -1.49 1.09
C VAL A 44 -14.42 -2.50 1.16
N VAL A 45 -13.54 -2.32 2.15
CA VAL A 45 -12.37 -3.17 2.35
C VAL A 45 -12.39 -3.89 3.69
N SER A 46 -11.78 -5.06 3.76
CA SER A 46 -11.54 -5.77 5.01
C SER A 46 -10.59 -4.98 5.91
N SER A 47 -10.88 -4.91 7.20
CA SER A 47 -10.04 -4.20 8.19
C SER A 47 -8.68 -4.86 8.44
N LEU A 48 -8.51 -6.12 7.99
CA LEU A 48 -7.23 -6.79 7.82
C LEU A 48 -6.89 -6.83 6.33
N GLY A 49 -5.74 -6.29 5.94
CA GLY A 49 -5.22 -6.33 4.57
C GLY A 49 -3.97 -7.18 4.47
N LEU A 50 -3.75 -7.79 3.30
CA LEU A 50 -2.56 -8.59 3.04
C LEU A 50 -1.46 -7.73 2.41
N GLY A 51 -0.29 -7.64 3.11
CA GLY A 51 0.92 -6.99 2.62
C GLY A 51 1.96 -8.01 2.14
N THR A 52 2.78 -7.63 1.14
CA THR A 52 3.73 -8.54 0.48
C THR A 52 5.18 -8.06 0.51
N TYR A 53 5.55 -7.27 1.52
CA TYR A 53 6.89 -6.64 1.60
C TYR A 53 8.02 -7.65 1.88
N LEU A 54 7.82 -8.55 2.86
CA LEU A 54 8.87 -9.44 3.36
C LEU A 54 9.03 -10.70 2.51
N GLY A 55 10.22 -11.27 2.49
CA GLY A 55 10.53 -12.57 1.89
C GLY A 55 11.69 -12.52 0.92
N GLU A 56 12.15 -13.73 0.52
CA GLU A 56 13.25 -13.90 -0.42
C GLU A 56 12.81 -13.66 -1.87
N CYS A 57 13.78 -13.35 -2.73
CA CYS A 57 13.53 -13.14 -4.16
C CYS A 57 13.64 -14.49 -4.91
N ASP A 58 12.82 -15.49 -4.54
CA ASP A 58 12.83 -16.82 -5.11
C ASP A 58 11.44 -17.37 -5.44
N ASP A 59 11.40 -18.46 -6.20
CA ASP A 59 10.15 -19.08 -6.68
C ASP A 59 9.35 -19.75 -5.55
N ALA A 60 10.00 -20.19 -4.49
CA ALA A 60 9.33 -20.82 -3.35
C ALA A 60 8.53 -19.80 -2.56
N GLU A 61 9.09 -18.60 -2.39
CA GLU A 61 8.38 -17.50 -1.73
C GLU A 61 7.26 -16.93 -2.62
N ASP A 62 7.45 -16.87 -3.94
CA ASP A 62 6.39 -16.50 -4.88
C ASP A 62 5.19 -17.44 -4.75
N ALA A 63 5.43 -18.75 -4.77
CA ALA A 63 4.38 -19.75 -4.61
C ALA A 63 3.63 -19.63 -3.27
N ARG A 64 4.36 -19.35 -2.16
CA ARG A 64 3.72 -19.10 -0.86
C ARG A 64 2.82 -17.89 -0.88
N TYR A 65 3.27 -16.75 -1.44
CA TYR A 65 2.44 -15.57 -1.56
C TYR A 65 1.23 -15.80 -2.45
N THR A 66 1.40 -16.44 -3.62
CA THR A 66 0.28 -16.80 -4.51
C THR A 66 -0.77 -17.62 -3.75
N ALA A 67 -0.37 -18.68 -3.05
CA ALA A 67 -1.28 -19.52 -2.27
C ALA A 67 -1.95 -18.72 -1.12
N THR A 68 -1.19 -17.86 -0.43
CA THR A 68 -1.74 -17.08 0.68
C THR A 68 -2.71 -16.01 0.21
N VAL A 69 -2.48 -15.37 -0.93
CA VAL A 69 -3.42 -14.40 -1.54
C VAL A 69 -4.73 -15.09 -1.93
N ILE A 70 -4.68 -16.25 -2.56
CA ILE A 70 -5.87 -17.05 -2.89
C ILE A 70 -6.66 -17.38 -1.62
N ALA A 71 -5.99 -17.91 -0.60
CA ALA A 71 -6.63 -18.24 0.68
C ALA A 71 -7.18 -17.00 1.40
N ALA A 72 -6.53 -15.84 1.30
CA ALA A 72 -7.00 -14.59 1.89
C ALA A 72 -8.32 -14.12 1.26
N LEU A 73 -8.41 -14.17 -0.06
CA LEU A 73 -9.64 -13.85 -0.79
C LEU A 73 -10.76 -14.82 -0.43
N ASP A 74 -10.48 -16.13 -0.34
CA ASP A 74 -11.44 -17.16 0.07
C ASP A 74 -11.93 -16.99 1.52
N LYS A 75 -11.15 -16.34 2.38
CA LYS A 75 -11.49 -16.06 3.79
C LYS A 75 -12.03 -14.64 4.03
N GLY A 76 -12.30 -13.87 2.98
CA GLY A 76 -12.94 -12.55 3.08
C GLY A 76 -12.00 -11.35 3.20
N VAL A 77 -10.71 -11.51 2.93
CA VAL A 77 -9.76 -10.38 2.81
C VAL A 77 -9.77 -9.90 1.37
N ASN A 78 -10.14 -8.63 1.14
CA ASN A 78 -10.27 -8.08 -0.21
C ASN A 78 -9.42 -6.82 -0.48
N ILE A 79 -8.46 -6.49 0.40
CA ILE A 79 -7.45 -5.46 0.13
C ILE A 79 -6.07 -6.10 0.13
N LEU A 80 -5.37 -5.97 -1.01
CA LEU A 80 -4.04 -6.51 -1.26
C LEU A 80 -3.08 -5.34 -1.47
N ASP A 81 -1.99 -5.32 -0.71
CA ASP A 81 -0.98 -4.25 -0.76
C ASP A 81 0.38 -4.79 -1.17
N THR A 82 0.97 -4.14 -2.16
CA THR A 82 2.31 -4.44 -2.67
C THR A 82 3.06 -3.16 -3.06
N ALA A 83 4.22 -3.29 -3.66
CA ALA A 83 4.95 -2.24 -4.35
C ALA A 83 5.85 -2.86 -5.42
N ILE A 84 6.11 -2.09 -6.47
CA ILE A 84 6.92 -2.58 -7.59
C ILE A 84 8.35 -2.98 -7.16
N ASN A 85 8.92 -2.29 -6.17
CA ASN A 85 10.26 -2.61 -5.66
C ASN A 85 10.29 -3.80 -4.67
N TYR A 86 9.13 -4.33 -4.23
CA TYR A 86 9.11 -5.43 -3.29
C TYR A 86 9.60 -6.73 -3.95
N ARG A 87 10.59 -7.37 -3.30
CA ARG A 87 11.14 -8.62 -3.75
C ARG A 87 11.53 -8.60 -5.25
N CYS A 88 12.11 -7.50 -5.72
CA CYS A 88 12.51 -7.34 -7.12
C CYS A 88 11.36 -7.58 -8.11
N GLN A 89 10.22 -6.91 -7.89
CA GLN A 89 8.96 -7.00 -8.66
C GLN A 89 8.19 -8.34 -8.50
N ARG A 90 8.73 -9.31 -7.78
CA ARG A 90 8.12 -10.64 -7.60
C ARG A 90 6.82 -10.57 -6.80
N SER A 91 6.70 -9.64 -5.85
CA SER A 91 5.49 -9.47 -5.02
C SER A 91 4.26 -9.10 -5.85
N GLU A 92 4.40 -8.18 -6.80
CA GLU A 92 3.31 -7.85 -7.74
C GLU A 92 2.94 -9.06 -8.61
N ARG A 93 3.94 -9.79 -9.11
CA ARG A 93 3.72 -10.98 -9.96
C ARG A 93 3.02 -12.10 -9.22
N ALA A 94 3.35 -12.34 -7.95
CA ALA A 94 2.67 -13.34 -7.12
C ALA A 94 1.19 -12.98 -6.87
N ILE A 95 0.88 -11.70 -6.62
CA ILE A 95 -0.50 -11.22 -6.56
C ILE A 95 -1.21 -11.38 -7.91
N GLY A 96 -0.54 -11.01 -9.02
CA GLY A 96 -1.09 -11.16 -10.37
C GLY A 96 -1.46 -12.59 -10.71
N GLU A 97 -0.59 -13.56 -10.41
CA GLU A 97 -0.86 -14.98 -10.60
C GLU A 97 -2.05 -15.47 -9.77
N ALA A 98 -2.12 -15.06 -8.49
CA ALA A 98 -3.25 -15.39 -7.63
C ALA A 98 -4.57 -14.82 -8.16
N LEU A 99 -4.60 -13.54 -8.51
CA LEU A 99 -5.79 -12.87 -9.06
C LEU A 99 -6.24 -13.51 -10.37
N HIS A 100 -5.29 -13.79 -11.28
CA HIS A 100 -5.61 -14.49 -12.52
C HIS A 100 -6.26 -15.84 -12.27
N THR A 101 -5.74 -16.60 -11.31
CA THR A 101 -6.28 -17.92 -10.95
C THR A 101 -7.72 -17.82 -10.46
N VAL A 102 -8.02 -16.97 -9.48
CA VAL A 102 -9.35 -16.91 -8.86
C VAL A 102 -10.39 -16.19 -9.75
N ILE A 103 -9.96 -15.22 -10.56
CA ILE A 103 -10.86 -14.50 -11.48
C ILE A 103 -11.20 -15.40 -12.67
N SER A 104 -10.22 -16.09 -13.26
CA SER A 104 -10.47 -17.02 -14.36
C SER A 104 -11.26 -18.23 -13.91
N GLY A 105 -11.13 -18.68 -12.66
CA GLY A 105 -11.95 -19.73 -12.03
C GLY A 105 -13.39 -19.31 -11.78
N GLY A 106 -13.69 -18.01 -11.81
CA GLY A 106 -15.02 -17.46 -11.50
C GLY A 106 -15.34 -17.34 -10.02
N ASP A 107 -14.39 -17.61 -9.14
CA ASP A 107 -14.56 -17.56 -7.68
C ASP A 107 -14.70 -16.11 -7.18
N ILE A 108 -13.93 -15.21 -7.81
CA ILE A 108 -13.85 -13.78 -7.48
C ILE A 108 -14.01 -12.95 -8.77
N LYS A 109 -14.71 -11.83 -8.66
CA LYS A 109 -14.75 -10.84 -9.73
C LYS A 109 -13.72 -9.75 -9.48
N ARG A 110 -13.15 -9.15 -10.54
CA ARG A 110 -12.18 -8.07 -10.43
C ARG A 110 -12.71 -6.89 -9.60
N GLU A 111 -13.98 -6.56 -9.73
CA GLU A 111 -14.67 -5.46 -9.05
C GLU A 111 -14.82 -5.63 -7.53
N GLU A 112 -14.50 -6.80 -7.00
CA GLU A 112 -14.64 -7.16 -5.60
C GLU A 112 -13.37 -6.93 -4.77
N VAL A 113 -12.21 -6.77 -5.43
CA VAL A 113 -10.88 -6.74 -4.79
C VAL A 113 -10.20 -5.40 -5.02
N VAL A 114 -9.72 -4.78 -3.93
CA VAL A 114 -8.91 -3.56 -3.96
C VAL A 114 -7.44 -3.94 -3.99
N VAL A 115 -6.74 -3.54 -5.06
CA VAL A 115 -5.31 -3.79 -5.25
C VAL A 115 -4.55 -2.47 -5.15
N CYS A 116 -3.61 -2.42 -4.21
CA CYS A 116 -2.76 -1.27 -3.96
C CYS A 116 -1.32 -1.59 -4.36
N THR A 117 -0.67 -0.68 -5.09
CA THR A 117 0.77 -0.74 -5.34
C THR A 117 1.41 0.64 -5.27
N LYS A 118 2.74 0.70 -5.40
CA LYS A 118 3.51 1.92 -5.12
C LYS A 118 4.66 2.05 -6.12
N GLY A 119 4.98 3.30 -6.50
CA GLY A 119 6.18 3.68 -7.24
C GLY A 119 6.92 4.81 -6.56
N GLY A 120 8.21 4.92 -6.86
CA GLY A 120 9.12 5.87 -6.26
C GLY A 120 10.53 5.28 -6.14
N TYR A 121 10.68 4.14 -5.47
CA TYR A 121 11.95 3.42 -5.48
C TYR A 121 12.20 2.72 -6.80
N ILE A 122 13.46 2.74 -7.25
CA ILE A 122 13.88 2.00 -8.46
C ILE A 122 13.80 0.50 -8.18
N PRO A 123 12.91 -0.24 -8.85
CA PRO A 123 12.79 -1.67 -8.65
C PRO A 123 13.91 -2.41 -9.38
N LEU A 124 14.45 -3.43 -8.74
CA LEU A 124 15.32 -4.40 -9.39
C LEU A 124 14.50 -5.47 -10.10
N GLU A 125 15.14 -6.24 -10.98
CA GLU A 125 14.45 -7.29 -11.73
C GLU A 125 14.84 -8.67 -11.18
N ARG A 126 13.88 -9.43 -10.67
CA ARG A 126 13.96 -10.82 -10.18
C ARG A 126 14.98 -11.09 -9.06
N THR A 127 16.23 -10.68 -9.23
CA THR A 127 17.30 -10.82 -8.25
C THR A 127 18.18 -9.59 -8.23
N PRO A 128 18.68 -9.17 -7.05
CA PRO A 128 19.59 -8.04 -6.96
C PRO A 128 20.89 -8.29 -7.73
N PRO A 129 21.44 -7.29 -8.44
CA PRO A 129 22.77 -7.36 -9.03
C PRO A 129 23.84 -7.65 -7.96
N ALA A 130 24.76 -8.56 -8.25
CA ALA A 130 25.79 -8.97 -7.30
C ALA A 130 26.92 -7.94 -7.11
N THR A 131 27.08 -6.99 -8.06
CA THR A 131 28.15 -6.00 -8.04
C THR A 131 27.63 -4.60 -8.31
N LYS A 132 28.42 -3.58 -7.92
CA LYS A 132 28.12 -2.16 -8.24
C LYS A 132 28.10 -1.89 -9.74
N GLU A 133 28.98 -2.53 -10.50
CA GLU A 133 29.03 -2.44 -11.96
C GLU A 133 27.78 -3.04 -12.57
N GLY A 134 27.32 -4.20 -12.08
CA GLY A 134 26.08 -4.83 -12.49
C GLY A 134 24.88 -3.94 -12.22
N TYR A 135 24.85 -3.26 -11.07
CA TYR A 135 23.79 -2.29 -10.74
C TYR A 135 23.81 -1.06 -11.66
N ARG A 136 24.99 -0.50 -11.95
CA ARG A 136 25.12 0.62 -12.90
C ARG A 136 24.72 0.21 -14.32
N GLY A 137 25.13 -0.98 -14.76
CA GLY A 137 24.71 -1.55 -16.04
C GLY A 137 23.19 -1.72 -16.13
N PHE A 138 22.57 -2.23 -15.07
CA PHE A 138 21.11 -2.34 -14.95
C PHE A 138 20.42 -0.97 -15.05
N LEU A 139 20.86 0.03 -14.29
CA LEU A 139 20.30 1.38 -14.38
C LEU A 139 20.41 1.97 -15.77
N HIS A 140 21.57 1.75 -16.44
CA HIS A 140 21.76 2.25 -17.79
C HIS A 140 20.84 1.56 -18.80
N SER A 141 20.76 0.22 -18.78
CA SER A 141 19.94 -0.53 -19.73
C SER A 141 18.44 -0.32 -19.54
N GLU A 142 17.99 -0.27 -18.30
CA GLU A 142 16.55 -0.21 -17.98
C GLU A 142 15.97 1.21 -17.97
N TYR A 143 16.78 2.22 -17.61
CA TYR A 143 16.26 3.56 -17.32
C TYR A 143 16.98 4.68 -18.07
N TYR A 144 18.33 4.75 -18.02
CA TYR A 144 19.06 5.88 -18.59
C TYR A 144 19.12 5.82 -20.09
N GLY A 145 19.47 4.65 -20.67
CA GLY A 145 19.52 4.44 -22.12
C GLY A 145 18.17 4.68 -22.80
N PRO A 146 17.05 4.14 -22.30
CA PRO A 146 15.72 4.45 -22.79
C PRO A 146 15.23 5.87 -22.49
N GLY A 147 15.97 6.63 -21.66
CA GLY A 147 15.64 7.99 -21.26
C GLY A 147 14.38 8.07 -20.39
N ILE A 148 14.09 7.03 -19.59
CA ILE A 148 12.98 7.02 -18.63
C ILE A 148 13.27 7.97 -17.47
N MET A 149 14.53 8.01 -17.02
CA MET A 149 15.07 8.97 -16.07
C MET A 149 16.56 9.18 -16.35
N GLY A 150 17.14 10.28 -15.84
CA GLY A 150 18.58 10.51 -15.83
C GLY A 150 19.21 10.25 -14.44
N PRO A 151 20.55 10.25 -14.34
CA PRO A 151 21.24 10.12 -13.05
C PRO A 151 20.84 11.20 -12.05
N ASP A 152 20.60 12.43 -12.52
CA ASP A 152 20.24 13.60 -11.69
C ASP A 152 18.78 13.54 -11.17
N ASP A 153 17.94 12.67 -11.72
CA ASP A 153 16.57 12.45 -11.26
C ASP A 153 16.51 11.55 -10.02
N VAL A 154 17.63 10.89 -9.68
CA VAL A 154 17.69 9.89 -8.62
C VAL A 154 18.18 10.52 -7.32
N VAL A 155 17.36 10.48 -6.29
CA VAL A 155 17.70 10.96 -4.95
C VAL A 155 17.82 9.78 -3.96
N SER A 156 18.47 10.05 -2.83
CA SER A 156 18.48 9.21 -1.60
C SER A 156 18.27 7.71 -1.80
N GLY A 157 19.30 7.01 -2.26
CA GLY A 157 19.30 5.54 -2.26
C GLY A 157 18.45 4.89 -3.37
N GLY A 158 18.15 5.62 -4.43
CA GLY A 158 17.43 5.06 -5.58
C GLY A 158 15.95 5.42 -5.61
N HIS A 159 15.62 6.66 -5.35
CA HIS A 159 14.25 7.18 -5.36
C HIS A 159 14.07 8.23 -6.46
N CYS A 160 13.00 8.11 -7.26
CA CYS A 160 12.66 9.02 -8.36
C CYS A 160 11.14 9.21 -8.44
N LEU A 161 10.69 10.45 -8.62
CA LEU A 161 9.27 10.82 -8.79
C LEU A 161 9.02 11.64 -10.06
N THR A 162 9.94 11.61 -11.03
CA THR A 162 9.70 12.32 -12.29
C THR A 162 8.51 11.75 -13.06
N PRO A 163 7.77 12.56 -13.81
CA PRO A 163 6.57 12.13 -14.55
C PRO A 163 6.80 10.90 -15.42
N ARG A 164 7.85 10.91 -16.22
CA ARG A 164 8.15 9.81 -17.15
C ARG A 164 8.51 8.52 -16.43
N TYR A 165 9.22 8.63 -15.31
CA TYR A 165 9.52 7.48 -14.45
C TYR A 165 8.26 6.90 -13.82
N LEU A 166 7.36 7.73 -13.30
CA LEU A 166 6.09 7.26 -12.73
C LEU A 166 5.20 6.58 -13.76
N ASP A 167 5.10 7.12 -14.98
CA ASP A 167 4.38 6.49 -16.08
C ASP A 167 4.94 5.09 -16.40
N ASP A 168 6.27 4.95 -16.49
CA ASP A 168 6.93 3.66 -16.69
C ASP A 168 6.64 2.68 -15.55
N GLN A 169 6.72 3.13 -14.29
CA GLN A 169 6.45 2.28 -13.13
C GLN A 169 5.00 1.78 -13.09
N ILE A 170 4.04 2.62 -13.43
CA ILE A 170 2.62 2.23 -13.50
C ILE A 170 2.41 1.16 -14.58
N GLU A 171 2.99 1.34 -15.76
CA GLU A 171 2.88 0.36 -16.86
C GLU A 171 3.57 -0.98 -16.50
N ARG A 172 4.71 -0.96 -15.79
CA ARG A 172 5.35 -2.18 -15.28
C ARG A 172 4.48 -2.86 -14.22
N SER A 173 3.92 -2.11 -13.28
CA SER A 173 3.02 -2.64 -12.23
C SER A 173 1.79 -3.29 -12.83
N LYS A 174 1.16 -2.68 -13.84
CA LYS A 174 0.04 -3.30 -14.56
C LYS A 174 0.41 -4.67 -15.15
N LYS A 175 1.57 -4.74 -15.82
CA LYS A 175 2.06 -6.00 -16.41
C LYS A 175 2.36 -7.05 -15.36
N ASN A 176 3.00 -6.67 -14.26
CA ASN A 176 3.31 -7.58 -13.15
C ASN A 176 2.03 -8.12 -12.49
N LEU A 177 1.06 -7.25 -12.23
CA LEU A 177 -0.23 -7.59 -11.62
C LEU A 177 -1.20 -8.27 -12.61
N GLY A 178 -0.95 -8.18 -13.90
CA GLY A 178 -1.88 -8.69 -14.92
C GLY A 178 -3.20 -7.91 -14.98
N LEU A 179 -3.22 -6.65 -14.59
CA LEU A 179 -4.42 -5.82 -14.47
C LEU A 179 -4.40 -4.66 -15.46
N ALA A 180 -5.53 -4.37 -16.07
CA ALA A 180 -5.71 -3.18 -16.90
C ALA A 180 -5.78 -1.90 -16.07
N SER A 181 -6.31 -1.98 -14.84
CA SER A 181 -6.43 -0.86 -13.91
C SER A 181 -6.03 -1.26 -12.48
N ILE A 182 -5.32 -0.35 -11.79
CA ILE A 182 -4.90 -0.45 -10.38
C ILE A 182 -5.85 0.40 -9.54
N ASP A 183 -6.35 -0.11 -8.41
CA ASP A 183 -7.34 0.62 -7.61
C ASP A 183 -6.73 1.80 -6.86
N ILE A 184 -5.58 1.59 -6.19
CA ILE A 184 -4.87 2.62 -5.45
C ILE A 184 -3.38 2.60 -5.81
N TYR A 185 -2.87 3.73 -6.28
CA TYR A 185 -1.45 3.89 -6.57
C TYR A 185 -0.81 4.89 -5.60
N TYR A 186 0.22 4.48 -4.87
CA TYR A 186 0.91 5.36 -3.93
C TYR A 186 2.24 5.87 -4.47
N LEU A 187 2.55 7.14 -4.20
CA LEU A 187 3.92 7.62 -4.16
C LEU A 187 4.59 7.04 -2.92
N HIS A 188 5.65 6.25 -3.12
CA HIS A 188 6.32 5.49 -2.07
C HIS A 188 7.36 6.34 -1.36
N ASN A 189 7.15 6.71 -0.11
CA ASN A 189 8.00 7.57 0.72
C ASN A 189 8.43 8.87 0.01
N PRO A 190 7.49 9.72 -0.44
CA PRO A 190 7.82 10.96 -1.14
C PRO A 190 8.64 11.92 -0.27
N GLU A 191 8.58 11.79 1.07
CA GLU A 191 9.39 12.55 2.00
C GLU A 191 10.90 12.41 1.79
N GLN A 192 11.37 11.35 1.11
CA GLN A 192 12.78 11.18 0.77
C GLN A 192 13.30 12.23 -0.21
N GLN A 193 12.44 12.83 -1.01
CA GLN A 193 12.84 13.95 -1.87
C GLN A 193 13.33 15.14 -1.03
N LEU A 194 12.80 15.31 0.18
CA LEU A 194 13.23 16.35 1.13
C LEU A 194 14.64 16.13 1.70
N ASP A 195 15.24 14.95 1.54
CA ASP A 195 16.65 14.74 1.94
C ASP A 195 17.61 15.63 1.13
N VAL A 196 17.25 15.97 -0.10
CA VAL A 196 18.07 16.78 -1.01
C VAL A 196 17.39 18.08 -1.45
N LEU A 197 16.07 18.08 -1.64
CA LEU A 197 15.33 19.24 -2.14
C LEU A 197 14.87 20.17 -1.00
N PRO A 198 14.92 21.49 -1.18
CA PRO A 198 14.21 22.42 -0.32
C PRO A 198 12.70 22.30 -0.52
N ARG A 199 11.91 22.73 0.47
CA ARG A 199 10.45 22.57 0.48
C ARG A 199 9.73 23.07 -0.79
N PRO A 200 10.02 24.24 -1.35
CA PRO A 200 9.35 24.71 -2.57
C PRO A 200 9.58 23.77 -3.76
N GLU A 201 10.82 23.34 -3.98
CA GLU A 201 11.15 22.40 -5.07
C GLU A 201 10.50 21.02 -4.87
N PHE A 202 10.44 20.55 -3.61
CA PHE A 202 9.67 19.36 -3.28
C PHE A 202 8.19 19.48 -3.68
N LEU A 203 7.55 20.61 -3.42
CA LEU A 203 6.15 20.83 -3.82
C LEU A 203 5.99 20.88 -5.34
N ASP A 204 6.98 21.38 -6.08
CA ASP A 204 6.97 21.32 -7.54
C ASP A 204 7.08 19.88 -8.05
N VAL A 205 7.93 19.05 -7.43
CA VAL A 205 7.99 17.61 -7.71
C VAL A 205 6.64 16.93 -7.42
N MET A 206 6.00 17.23 -6.27
CA MET A 206 4.69 16.67 -5.93
C MET A 206 3.61 17.12 -6.91
N ARG A 207 3.63 18.38 -7.36
CA ARG A 207 2.71 18.90 -8.37
C ARG A 207 2.84 18.16 -9.70
N ALA A 208 4.07 17.95 -10.17
CA ALA A 208 4.34 17.19 -11.39
C ALA A 208 3.91 15.72 -11.27
N ALA A 209 4.21 15.07 -10.13
CA ALA A 209 3.79 13.71 -9.84
C ALA A 209 2.26 13.59 -9.79
N PHE A 210 1.56 14.47 -9.07
CA PHE A 210 0.09 14.46 -9.01
C PHE A 210 -0.56 14.74 -10.37
N THR A 211 0.04 15.61 -11.19
CA THR A 211 -0.41 15.82 -12.58
C THR A 211 -0.34 14.52 -13.38
N THR A 212 0.75 13.78 -13.26
CA THR A 212 0.90 12.46 -13.89
C THR A 212 -0.17 11.49 -13.40
N LEU A 213 -0.38 11.39 -12.10
CA LEU A 213 -1.36 10.46 -11.51
C LEU A 213 -2.80 10.82 -11.89
N GLU A 214 -3.17 12.11 -11.91
CA GLU A 214 -4.49 12.55 -12.40
C GLU A 214 -4.67 12.23 -13.90
N ASN A 215 -3.62 12.31 -14.72
CA ASN A 215 -3.66 11.86 -16.10
C ASN A 215 -3.92 10.35 -16.20
N GLN A 216 -3.30 9.55 -15.35
CA GLN A 216 -3.52 8.10 -15.31
C GLN A 216 -4.94 7.75 -14.83
N VAL A 217 -5.50 8.51 -13.89
CA VAL A 217 -6.92 8.37 -13.48
C VAL A 217 -7.84 8.68 -14.65
N ARG A 218 -7.65 9.80 -15.35
CA ARG A 218 -8.46 10.15 -16.52
C ARG A 218 -8.41 9.11 -17.63
N ARG A 219 -7.30 8.40 -17.77
CA ARG A 219 -7.15 7.28 -18.71
C ARG A 219 -7.76 5.96 -18.21
N GLY A 220 -8.26 5.91 -16.95
CA GLY A 220 -8.80 4.71 -16.33
C GLY A 220 -7.73 3.69 -15.91
N VAL A 221 -6.45 4.09 -15.88
CA VAL A 221 -5.32 3.21 -15.54
C VAL A 221 -5.17 3.03 -14.04
N ILE A 222 -5.46 4.06 -13.26
CA ILE A 222 -5.55 3.98 -11.80
C ILE A 222 -6.90 4.51 -11.32
N GLY A 223 -7.37 4.06 -10.16
CA GLY A 223 -8.62 4.53 -9.55
C GLY A 223 -8.38 5.78 -8.70
N ASN A 224 -7.63 5.64 -7.64
CA ASN A 224 -7.24 6.70 -6.72
C ASN A 224 -5.72 6.68 -6.51
N TYR A 225 -5.20 7.76 -5.96
CA TYR A 225 -3.80 7.81 -5.57
C TYR A 225 -3.60 8.45 -4.19
N GLY A 226 -2.39 8.31 -3.67
CA GLY A 226 -1.99 8.87 -2.39
C GLY A 226 -0.50 8.77 -2.14
N CYS A 227 -0.12 8.86 -0.87
CA CYS A 227 1.25 8.66 -0.41
C CYS A 227 1.32 7.49 0.56
N ALA A 228 2.31 6.62 0.37
CA ALA A 228 2.71 5.63 1.36
C ALA A 228 4.01 6.13 1.99
N THR A 229 3.96 6.54 3.26
CA THR A 229 5.09 7.17 3.95
C THR A 229 5.61 6.29 5.07
N TRP A 230 6.88 6.48 5.43
CA TRP A 230 7.41 5.89 6.64
C TRP A 230 7.38 6.89 7.81
N ASN A 231 7.99 8.05 7.64
CA ASN A 231 8.09 9.09 8.67
C ASN A 231 7.23 10.32 8.37
N GLY A 232 6.98 10.67 7.12
CA GLY A 232 6.53 11.96 6.67
C GLY A 232 5.41 12.60 7.50
N PHE A 233 4.35 11.88 7.81
CA PHE A 233 3.24 12.40 8.60
C PHE A 233 3.38 12.17 10.12
N ARG A 234 4.37 11.42 10.58
CA ARG A 234 4.55 11.04 11.99
C ARG A 234 5.59 11.87 12.73
N VAL A 235 6.53 12.47 12.01
CA VAL A 235 7.56 13.33 12.59
C VAL A 235 7.03 14.75 12.86
N PRO A 236 7.61 15.48 13.84
CA PRO A 236 7.16 16.84 14.14
C PRO A 236 7.46 17.81 12.99
N PRO A 237 6.74 18.95 12.91
CA PRO A 237 6.86 19.91 11.80
C PRO A 237 8.28 20.50 11.58
N GLU A 238 9.11 20.50 12.61
CA GLU A 238 10.48 20.98 12.54
C GLU A 238 11.44 19.99 11.85
N ASN A 239 10.98 18.75 11.67
CA ASN A 239 11.76 17.73 10.95
C ASN A 239 11.74 18.02 9.45
N ARG A 240 12.90 17.93 8.81
CA ARG A 240 13.04 18.17 7.38
C ARG A 240 12.09 17.34 6.53
N ASN A 241 11.88 16.07 6.91
CA ASN A 241 11.06 15.12 6.16
C ASN A 241 9.58 15.18 6.54
N HIS A 242 9.16 16.18 7.33
CA HIS A 242 7.76 16.33 7.70
C HIS A 242 6.88 16.63 6.47
N LEU A 243 5.76 15.94 6.36
CA LEU A 243 4.70 16.21 5.40
C LEU A 243 3.45 16.74 6.11
N ASN A 244 2.84 17.77 5.54
CA ASN A 244 1.54 18.26 5.99
C ASN A 244 0.45 17.83 5.01
N LEU A 245 -0.63 17.20 5.52
CA LEU A 245 -1.70 16.65 4.70
C LEU A 245 -2.51 17.77 3.99
N GLU A 246 -2.79 18.88 4.69
CA GLU A 246 -3.53 20.02 4.09
C GLU A 246 -2.75 20.65 2.92
N GLU A 247 -1.41 20.73 3.05
CA GLU A 247 -0.54 21.23 1.99
C GLU A 247 -0.56 20.32 0.75
N LEU A 248 -0.47 18.99 0.94
CA LEU A 248 -0.57 18.05 -0.18
C LEU A 248 -1.96 18.04 -0.82
N LEU A 249 -3.02 18.18 -0.03
CA LEU A 249 -4.37 18.36 -0.55
C LEU A 249 -4.53 19.67 -1.33
N SER A 250 -3.84 20.74 -0.93
CA SER A 250 -3.80 21.98 -1.71
C SER A 250 -3.18 21.75 -3.09
N VAL A 251 -2.04 21.05 -3.15
CA VAL A 251 -1.43 20.65 -4.44
C VAL A 251 -2.36 19.76 -5.26
N ALA A 252 -3.06 18.82 -4.62
CA ALA A 252 -4.00 17.94 -5.33
C ALA A 252 -5.19 18.73 -5.92
N ARG A 253 -5.73 19.71 -5.18
CA ARG A 253 -6.79 20.59 -5.69
C ARG A 253 -6.30 21.51 -6.83
N GLU A 254 -5.08 22.00 -6.73
CA GLU A 254 -4.46 22.81 -7.78
C GLU A 254 -4.37 22.04 -9.11
N VAL A 255 -4.06 20.74 -9.06
CA VAL A 255 -3.86 19.88 -10.23
C VAL A 255 -5.17 19.26 -10.74
N GLY A 256 -6.00 18.73 -9.84
CA GLY A 256 -7.19 17.92 -10.16
C GLY A 256 -8.53 18.62 -9.86
N GLY A 257 -8.49 19.85 -9.31
CA GLY A 257 -9.70 20.56 -8.85
C GLY A 257 -10.32 19.92 -7.62
N GLU A 258 -11.55 20.29 -7.30
CA GLU A 258 -12.27 19.76 -6.13
C GLU A 258 -12.55 18.25 -6.23
N HIS A 259 -12.54 17.70 -7.43
CA HIS A 259 -12.75 16.27 -7.69
C HIS A 259 -11.45 15.49 -7.89
N HIS A 260 -10.31 16.01 -7.40
CA HIS A 260 -9.02 15.30 -7.44
C HIS A 260 -9.13 13.90 -6.83
N HIS A 261 -8.20 13.01 -7.18
CA HIS A 261 -8.21 11.60 -6.76
C HIS A 261 -7.14 11.25 -5.71
N PHE A 262 -6.54 12.26 -5.07
CA PHE A 262 -5.69 12.07 -3.90
C PHE A 262 -6.58 11.75 -2.69
N ARG A 263 -6.76 10.46 -2.36
CA ARG A 263 -7.81 9.98 -1.45
C ARG A 263 -7.33 9.11 -0.32
N VAL A 264 -6.12 8.56 -0.39
CA VAL A 264 -5.67 7.54 0.55
C VAL A 264 -4.24 7.81 1.00
N ILE A 265 -3.99 7.72 2.30
CA ILE A 265 -2.65 7.74 2.88
C ILE A 265 -2.36 6.39 3.53
N GLN A 266 -1.15 5.87 3.29
CA GLN A 266 -0.62 4.71 3.98
C GLN A 266 0.55 5.13 4.86
N LEU A 267 0.55 4.72 6.15
CA LEU A 267 1.63 5.01 7.08
C LEU A 267 1.69 3.97 8.20
N PRO A 268 2.86 3.81 8.88
CA PRO A 268 2.95 2.96 10.04
C PRO A 268 2.05 3.47 11.18
N VAL A 269 1.21 2.58 11.69
CA VAL A 269 0.46 2.79 12.93
C VAL A 269 0.28 1.45 13.65
N ASN A 270 0.86 1.32 14.83
CA ASN A 270 0.89 0.09 15.62
C ASN A 270 1.21 0.41 17.07
N LEU A 271 1.30 -0.61 17.93
CA LEU A 271 1.57 -0.47 19.37
C LEU A 271 2.90 0.24 19.69
N ALA A 272 3.92 0.13 18.82
CA ALA A 272 5.23 0.76 19.00
C ALA A 272 5.32 2.13 18.29
N MET A 273 4.46 2.40 17.31
CA MET A 273 4.46 3.60 16.48
C MET A 273 3.08 4.28 16.59
N THR A 274 2.87 5.01 17.68
CA THR A 274 1.57 5.62 18.02
C THR A 274 1.47 7.10 17.64
N GLU A 275 2.47 7.67 17.00
CA GLU A 275 2.56 9.11 16.71
C GLU A 275 1.37 9.61 15.89
N ALA A 276 0.93 8.82 14.91
CA ALA A 276 -0.25 9.17 14.08
C ALA A 276 -1.54 9.34 14.90
N VAL A 277 -1.61 8.72 16.10
CA VAL A 277 -2.75 8.78 17.01
C VAL A 277 -2.58 9.86 18.07
N ARG A 278 -1.36 10.09 18.56
CA ARG A 278 -1.09 10.86 19.79
C ARG A 278 -0.37 12.18 19.58
N THR A 279 0.47 12.27 18.52
CA THR A 279 1.35 13.42 18.35
C THR A 279 0.71 14.43 17.38
N PRO A 280 0.52 15.70 17.79
CA PRO A 280 -0.11 16.71 16.94
C PRO A 280 0.86 17.22 15.87
N THR A 281 1.15 16.37 14.89
CA THR A 281 2.08 16.66 13.79
C THR A 281 1.44 17.44 12.65
N GLN A 282 0.11 17.46 12.54
CA GLN A 282 -0.59 18.06 11.40
C GLN A 282 -1.21 19.41 11.76
N LYS A 283 -1.09 20.36 10.85
CA LYS A 283 -1.74 21.66 10.95
C LYS A 283 -2.96 21.67 10.02
N ILE A 284 -4.12 22.07 10.55
CA ILE A 284 -5.37 22.32 9.80
C ILE A 284 -5.86 23.69 10.20
N GLY A 285 -5.79 24.67 9.28
CA GLY A 285 -6.06 26.06 9.62
C GLY A 285 -5.20 26.55 10.78
N SER A 286 -5.79 26.88 11.93
CA SER A 286 -5.09 27.28 13.17
C SER A 286 -4.74 26.10 14.08
N ASP A 287 -5.37 24.94 13.90
CA ASP A 287 -5.28 23.81 14.83
C ASP A 287 -4.06 22.91 14.54
N ARG A 288 -3.48 22.36 15.61
CA ARG A 288 -2.53 21.25 15.51
C ARG A 288 -3.17 19.98 16.07
N VAL A 289 -3.22 18.93 15.26
CA VAL A 289 -3.89 17.68 15.58
C VAL A 289 -3.03 16.46 15.19
N PRO A 290 -3.27 15.28 15.77
CA PRO A 290 -2.68 14.05 15.29
C PRO A 290 -3.11 13.70 13.87
N PHE A 291 -2.30 12.90 13.17
CA PHE A 291 -2.53 12.60 11.76
C PHE A 291 -3.89 11.93 11.48
N LEU A 292 -4.31 10.94 12.30
CA LEU A 292 -5.60 10.26 12.07
C LEU A 292 -6.79 11.22 12.20
N GLU A 293 -6.72 12.17 13.12
CA GLU A 293 -7.73 13.22 13.24
C GLU A 293 -7.71 14.16 12.02
N ALA A 294 -6.52 14.55 11.56
CA ALA A 294 -6.37 15.36 10.34
C ALA A 294 -6.97 14.66 9.12
N ALA A 295 -6.65 13.39 8.92
CA ALA A 295 -7.16 12.61 7.81
C ALA A 295 -8.70 12.50 7.84
N HIS A 296 -9.27 12.27 9.03
CA HIS A 296 -10.72 12.23 9.20
C HIS A 296 -11.38 13.58 8.87
N ARG A 297 -10.86 14.69 9.41
CA ARG A 297 -11.39 16.04 9.15
C ARG A 297 -11.30 16.45 7.68
N LEU A 298 -10.26 15.98 6.98
CA LEU A 298 -9.97 16.32 5.58
C LEU A 298 -10.55 15.31 4.57
N GLY A 299 -11.26 14.27 5.03
CA GLY A 299 -11.92 13.30 4.17
C GLY A 299 -10.94 12.41 3.40
N VAL A 300 -9.85 11.96 4.04
CA VAL A 300 -8.85 11.07 3.46
C VAL A 300 -8.86 9.72 4.17
N SER A 301 -8.90 8.63 3.41
CA SER A 301 -8.79 7.28 3.96
C SER A 301 -7.39 7.00 4.45
N VAL A 302 -7.28 6.25 5.54
CA VAL A 302 -5.99 5.81 6.08
C VAL A 302 -5.89 4.29 6.05
N VAL A 303 -4.76 3.80 5.55
CA VAL A 303 -4.36 2.39 5.59
C VAL A 303 -3.13 2.27 6.49
N GLY A 304 -3.23 1.46 7.54
CA GLY A 304 -2.14 1.24 8.50
C GLY A 304 -1.13 0.23 7.97
N SER A 305 0.14 0.61 7.87
CA SER A 305 1.24 -0.30 7.53
C SER A 305 2.06 -0.68 8.77
N ALA A 306 3.01 -1.60 8.60
CA ALA A 306 3.91 -2.08 9.65
C ALA A 306 3.20 -2.57 10.93
N THR A 307 1.99 -3.11 10.80
CA THR A 307 1.13 -3.52 11.93
C THR A 307 1.85 -4.38 12.96
N LEU A 308 2.70 -5.32 12.53
CA LEU A 308 3.48 -6.21 13.38
C LEU A 308 4.97 -5.83 13.50
N VAL A 309 5.40 -4.70 12.94
CA VAL A 309 6.81 -4.22 12.97
C VAL A 309 7.78 -5.35 12.63
N HIS A 310 7.64 -5.94 11.43
CA HIS A 310 8.45 -7.08 10.98
C HIS A 310 8.50 -8.23 12.01
N SER A 311 7.35 -8.61 12.55
CA SER A 311 7.17 -9.64 13.57
C SER A 311 7.70 -9.29 14.98
N GLN A 312 8.14 -8.07 15.24
CA GLN A 312 8.59 -7.68 16.59
C GLN A 312 7.43 -7.65 17.61
N LEU A 313 6.21 -7.37 17.16
CA LEU A 313 5.01 -7.31 18.00
C LEU A 313 4.25 -8.66 18.09
N THR A 314 4.87 -9.77 17.64
CA THR A 314 4.22 -11.09 17.69
C THR A 314 4.52 -11.87 18.96
N ARG A 315 5.37 -11.35 19.85
CA ARG A 315 5.82 -11.99 21.08
C ARG A 315 6.10 -10.96 22.16
N SER A 316 5.91 -11.38 23.41
CA SER A 316 6.33 -10.63 24.61
C SER A 316 5.68 -9.25 24.73
N LEU A 317 4.42 -9.10 24.32
CA LEU A 317 3.66 -7.89 24.61
C LEU A 317 3.47 -7.74 26.13
N PRO A 318 3.46 -6.49 26.66
CA PRO A 318 3.18 -6.22 28.06
C PRO A 318 1.84 -6.81 28.52
N GLU A 319 1.77 -7.29 29.77
CA GLU A 319 0.58 -7.93 30.33
C GLU A 319 -0.66 -7.02 30.30
N GLN A 320 -0.46 -5.70 30.41
CA GLN A 320 -1.53 -4.71 30.29
C GLN A 320 -2.26 -4.80 28.94
N LEU A 321 -1.57 -5.19 27.86
CA LEU A 321 -2.18 -5.39 26.55
C LEU A 321 -2.97 -6.69 26.46
N HIS A 322 -2.61 -7.72 27.23
CA HIS A 322 -3.42 -8.93 27.37
C HIS A 322 -4.78 -8.62 27.99
N SER A 323 -4.78 -7.77 29.03
CA SER A 323 -6.02 -7.31 29.68
C SER A 323 -6.84 -6.35 28.80
N ALA A 324 -6.19 -5.50 28.01
CA ALA A 324 -6.87 -4.57 27.10
C ALA A 324 -7.49 -5.25 25.88
N PHE A 325 -6.92 -6.39 25.45
CA PHE A 325 -7.39 -7.18 24.31
C PHE A 325 -7.58 -8.66 24.73
N PRO A 326 -8.60 -8.95 25.54
CA PRO A 326 -8.85 -10.30 26.04
C PRO A 326 -9.38 -11.21 24.94
N GLY A 327 -9.30 -12.53 25.14
CA GLY A 327 -9.88 -13.55 24.26
C GLY A 327 -9.05 -13.88 23.03
N PHE A 328 -7.98 -13.13 22.69
CA PHE A 328 -7.09 -13.47 21.58
C PHE A 328 -6.02 -14.48 22.00
N SER A 329 -5.75 -15.45 21.13
CA SER A 329 -4.81 -16.55 21.37
C SER A 329 -3.34 -16.13 21.35
N SER A 330 -2.99 -15.06 20.62
CA SER A 330 -1.59 -14.65 20.41
C SER A 330 -1.38 -13.14 20.51
N ASP A 331 -0.13 -12.74 20.73
CA ASP A 331 0.29 -11.34 20.73
C ASP A 331 0.15 -10.69 19.34
N ALA A 332 0.36 -11.48 18.29
CA ALA A 332 0.11 -11.01 16.93
C ALA A 332 -1.34 -10.53 16.75
N ARG A 333 -2.30 -11.32 17.24
CA ARG A 333 -3.73 -10.96 17.19
C ARG A 333 -4.05 -9.73 18.02
N ARG A 334 -3.45 -9.58 19.22
CA ARG A 334 -3.62 -8.37 20.05
C ARG A 334 -3.09 -7.12 19.37
N ALA A 335 -1.90 -7.22 18.75
CA ALA A 335 -1.32 -6.11 17.99
C ALA A 335 -2.17 -5.72 16.77
N ILE A 336 -2.71 -6.71 16.05
CA ILE A 336 -3.65 -6.48 14.93
C ILE A 336 -4.94 -5.85 15.44
N ALA A 337 -5.52 -6.37 16.54
CA ALA A 337 -6.75 -5.84 17.14
C ALA A 337 -6.58 -4.38 17.59
N PHE A 338 -5.41 -4.01 18.13
CA PHE A 338 -5.08 -2.62 18.41
C PHE A 338 -5.16 -1.76 17.14
N ALA A 339 -4.47 -2.16 16.07
CA ALA A 339 -4.52 -1.39 14.81
C ALA A 339 -5.95 -1.32 14.24
N GLN A 340 -6.70 -2.42 14.31
CA GLN A 340 -8.10 -2.47 13.92
C GLN A 340 -9.02 -1.64 14.82
N SER A 341 -8.65 -1.30 16.06
CA SER A 341 -9.45 -0.42 16.92
C SER A 341 -9.35 1.06 16.54
N LEU A 342 -8.39 1.41 15.68
CA LEU A 342 -8.16 2.78 15.22
C LEU A 342 -9.07 3.15 14.04
N PRO A 343 -9.32 4.46 13.79
CA PRO A 343 -10.10 4.93 12.65
C PRO A 343 -9.32 4.85 11.32
N ILE A 344 -8.88 3.66 10.96
CA ILE A 344 -8.21 3.33 9.71
C ILE A 344 -9.06 2.36 8.89
N ALA A 345 -8.95 2.38 7.57
CA ALA A 345 -9.72 1.50 6.70
C ALA A 345 -9.24 0.05 6.80
N ALA A 346 -7.93 -0.17 6.81
CA ALA A 346 -7.34 -1.50 6.93
C ALA A 346 -6.00 -1.45 7.67
N ALA A 347 -5.68 -2.50 8.41
CA ALA A 347 -4.36 -2.78 8.97
C ALA A 347 -3.65 -3.82 8.08
N LEU A 348 -2.56 -3.42 7.44
CA LEU A 348 -1.80 -4.30 6.55
C LEU A 348 -0.87 -5.20 7.35
N VAL A 349 -0.96 -6.49 7.09
CA VAL A 349 -0.12 -7.51 7.71
C VAL A 349 0.59 -8.33 6.64
N GLY A 350 1.90 -8.49 6.78
CA GLY A 350 2.68 -9.41 5.96
C GLY A 350 2.37 -10.85 6.34
N MET A 351 1.71 -11.58 5.45
CA MET A 351 1.32 -12.97 5.66
C MET A 351 1.88 -13.82 4.52
N LYS A 352 2.89 -14.64 4.83
CA LYS A 352 3.58 -15.50 3.85
C LYS A 352 3.10 -16.94 3.86
N SER A 353 2.13 -17.27 4.70
CA SER A 353 1.61 -18.63 4.82
C SER A 353 0.16 -18.64 5.27
N VAL A 354 -0.58 -19.65 4.80
CA VAL A 354 -1.98 -19.87 5.17
C VAL A 354 -2.17 -20.00 6.70
N PRO A 355 -1.32 -20.73 7.45
CA PRO A 355 -1.45 -20.77 8.91
C PRO A 355 -1.36 -19.40 9.59
N HIS A 356 -0.47 -18.50 9.14
CA HIS A 356 -0.40 -17.13 9.68
C HIS A 356 -1.65 -16.31 9.30
N LEU A 357 -2.21 -16.51 8.10
CA LEU A 357 -3.46 -15.89 7.72
C LEU A 357 -4.61 -16.33 8.63
N GLU A 358 -4.72 -17.62 8.89
CA GLU A 358 -5.75 -18.20 9.76
C GLU A 358 -5.65 -17.68 11.19
N GLU A 359 -4.44 -17.68 11.76
CA GLU A 359 -4.19 -17.07 13.07
C GLU A 359 -4.61 -15.58 13.09
N ASN A 360 -4.23 -14.81 12.06
CA ASN A 360 -4.51 -13.39 11.99
C ASN A 360 -6.01 -13.06 11.76
N LEU A 361 -6.79 -13.98 11.26
CA LEU A 361 -8.25 -13.86 11.11
C LEU A 361 -9.04 -14.38 12.32
N GLU A 362 -8.38 -15.00 13.30
CA GLU A 362 -9.05 -15.56 14.47
C GLU A 362 -9.82 -14.46 15.23
N CYS A 363 -11.09 -14.71 15.48
CA CYS A 363 -11.90 -13.84 16.34
C CYS A 363 -11.61 -14.09 17.81
N PRO A 364 -11.80 -13.08 18.69
CA PRO A 364 -11.62 -13.29 20.12
C PRO A 364 -12.62 -14.34 20.62
N LYS A 365 -12.16 -15.25 21.48
CA LYS A 365 -13.06 -16.20 22.17
C LYS A 365 -13.91 -15.41 23.16
N THR A 366 -15.21 -15.50 23.02
CA THR A 366 -16.15 -15.01 24.02
C THR A 366 -15.97 -15.86 25.29
N SER A 367 -15.57 -15.21 26.38
CA SER A 367 -15.53 -15.83 27.74
C SER A 367 -16.93 -16.07 28.27
#